data_d60a706e8799c225e0216339e852a283
#
_entry.id   d60a706e8799c225e0216339e852a283
#
_cell.length_a   1.000
_cell.length_b   1.000
_cell.length_c   1.000
_cell.angle_alpha   90.00
_cell.angle_beta   90.00
_cell.angle_gamma   90.00
#
_symmetry.space_group_name_H-M   'P 1'
#
loop_
_entity.id
_entity.type
_entity.pdbx_description
1 polymer ?
#
loop_
_entity_poly.entity_id
_entity_poly.type
_entity_poly.pdbx_seq_one_letter_code
_entity_poly.pdbx_strand_id
1 'polypeptide(L)'
;CHCGKYKRVRYKGIVCDRCGVEVTKSKVRRERMGHIELAAPVAHIWYFKGIPSRIALMLDISPRNLEKVVYFASYIVTDKGTSGLEKCQILNEKEYHEAEEKYGRKSFKAEMGAEALRKLLEEVDLEKLTAEIQKDLETASEQRKAKLIKRLDTVESFRKSGNRPEW
;
A
#
# COMPACT_ATOMS: atom_id res chain seq x y z
N CYS A 1 -14.37 -3.69 37.63
CA CYS A 1 -14.55 -2.62 36.66
C CYS A 1 -13.43 -1.59 36.80
N HIS A 2 -13.30 -0.65 35.86
CA HIS A 2 -12.22 0.35 35.85
C HIS A 2 -12.31 1.35 37.01
N CYS A 3 -13.50 1.86 37.33
CA CYS A 3 -13.68 2.85 38.39
C CYS A 3 -13.62 2.30 39.83
N GLY A 4 -13.53 0.97 39.99
CA GLY A 4 -13.45 0.33 41.30
C GLY A 4 -14.76 0.11 42.03
N LYS A 5 -15.94 0.50 41.50
CA LYS A 5 -17.24 0.26 42.10
C LYS A 5 -17.52 -1.23 42.33
N TYR A 6 -17.22 -2.06 41.36
CA TYR A 6 -17.37 -3.50 41.43
C TYR A 6 -15.99 -4.19 41.40
N LYS A 7 -15.58 -4.79 42.52
CA LYS A 7 -14.24 -5.37 42.70
C LYS A 7 -14.21 -6.90 42.93
N ARG A 8 -15.36 -7.51 43.23
CA ARG A 8 -15.43 -8.91 43.66
C ARG A 8 -15.99 -9.81 42.56
N VAL A 9 -15.59 -11.11 42.61
CA VAL A 9 -15.98 -12.15 41.65
C VAL A 9 -17.51 -12.31 41.50
N ARG A 10 -18.27 -12.07 42.58
CA ARG A 10 -19.76 -12.11 42.54
C ARG A 10 -20.40 -11.16 41.52
N TYR A 11 -19.67 -10.13 41.09
CA TYR A 11 -20.12 -9.16 40.08
C TYR A 11 -19.70 -9.50 38.67
N LYS A 12 -19.15 -10.70 38.44
CA LYS A 12 -18.70 -11.16 37.10
C LYS A 12 -19.82 -11.06 36.08
N GLY A 13 -19.53 -10.48 34.94
CA GLY A 13 -20.48 -10.30 33.82
C GLY A 13 -21.33 -9.03 33.91
N ILE A 14 -21.26 -8.28 35.01
CA ILE A 14 -22.00 -7.01 35.15
C ILE A 14 -21.23 -5.91 34.39
N VAL A 15 -21.96 -5.15 33.58
CA VAL A 15 -21.45 -3.91 33.00
C VAL A 15 -21.64 -2.79 34.02
N CYS A 16 -20.54 -2.12 34.37
CA CYS A 16 -20.58 -1.05 35.33
C CYS A 16 -21.37 0.15 34.82
N ASP A 17 -22.39 0.54 35.52
CA ASP A 17 -23.22 1.73 35.25
C ASP A 17 -22.44 3.06 35.27
N ARG A 18 -21.33 3.11 36.06
CA ARG A 18 -20.52 4.32 36.20
C ARG A 18 -19.42 4.46 35.15
N CYS A 19 -18.72 3.35 34.76
CA CYS A 19 -17.57 3.40 33.84
C CYS A 19 -17.77 2.59 32.55
N GLY A 20 -18.93 1.93 32.39
CA GLY A 20 -19.26 1.15 31.19
C GLY A 20 -18.42 -0.13 30.99
N VAL A 21 -17.50 -0.45 31.90
CA VAL A 21 -16.60 -1.59 31.76
C VAL A 21 -17.24 -2.85 32.38
N GLU A 22 -17.23 -3.95 31.64
CA GLU A 22 -17.65 -5.27 32.11
C GLU A 22 -16.71 -5.81 33.19
N VAL A 23 -17.26 -6.34 34.28
CA VAL A 23 -16.50 -6.99 35.34
C VAL A 23 -16.11 -8.39 34.89
N THR A 24 -14.84 -8.59 34.58
CA THR A 24 -14.34 -9.85 34.08
C THR A 24 -12.91 -10.12 34.58
N LYS A 25 -12.33 -11.26 34.22
CA LYS A 25 -10.95 -11.61 34.60
C LYS A 25 -9.95 -10.72 33.81
N SER A 26 -8.85 -10.34 34.45
CA SER A 26 -7.78 -9.55 33.80
C SER A 26 -7.19 -10.23 32.55
N LYS A 27 -7.18 -11.56 32.53
CA LYS A 27 -6.71 -12.39 31.41
C LYS A 27 -7.45 -12.08 30.10
N VAL A 28 -8.72 -11.65 30.16
CA VAL A 28 -9.54 -11.30 28.99
C VAL A 28 -8.89 -10.21 28.13
N ARG A 29 -8.11 -9.31 28.72
CA ARG A 29 -7.34 -8.29 27.99
C ARG A 29 -6.31 -8.88 27.01
N ARG A 30 -5.89 -10.12 27.19
CA ARG A 30 -4.96 -10.85 26.33
C ARG A 30 -5.67 -11.82 25.37
N GLU A 31 -6.92 -12.14 25.64
CA GLU A 31 -7.73 -13.08 24.86
C GLU A 31 -8.64 -12.39 23.87
N ARG A 32 -9.16 -11.20 24.21
CA ARG A 32 -10.04 -10.44 23.35
C ARG A 32 -9.22 -9.67 22.30
N MET A 33 -9.65 -9.79 21.05
CA MET A 33 -9.13 -9.02 19.93
C MET A 33 -9.87 -7.69 19.85
N GLY A 34 -9.15 -6.64 19.49
CA GLY A 34 -9.70 -5.34 19.12
C GLY A 34 -9.01 -4.86 17.83
N HIS A 35 -9.45 -3.75 17.30
CA HIS A 35 -8.81 -3.12 16.15
C HIS A 35 -8.67 -1.61 16.39
N ILE A 36 -7.71 -1.03 15.70
CA ILE A 36 -7.51 0.42 15.62
C ILE A 36 -7.67 0.77 14.14
N GLU A 37 -8.65 1.61 13.84
CA GLU A 37 -8.83 2.13 12.50
C GLU A 37 -7.83 3.25 12.27
N LEU A 38 -7.04 3.12 11.19
CA LEU A 38 -6.01 4.09 10.85
C LEU A 38 -6.62 5.24 10.04
N ALA A 39 -6.14 6.45 10.25
CA ALA A 39 -6.57 7.65 9.51
C ALA A 39 -6.13 7.64 8.03
N ALA A 40 -5.08 6.89 7.70
CA ALA A 40 -4.54 6.74 6.37
C ALA A 40 -4.08 5.29 6.12
N PRO A 41 -4.08 4.81 4.87
CA PRO A 41 -3.58 3.48 4.54
C PRO A 41 -2.08 3.38 4.83
N VAL A 42 -1.63 2.18 5.19
CA VAL A 42 -0.24 1.87 5.49
C VAL A 42 0.20 0.69 4.61
N ALA A 43 1.34 0.83 3.94
CA ALA A 43 1.91 -0.24 3.13
C ALA A 43 2.35 -1.42 4.02
N HIS A 44 1.89 -2.63 3.68
CA HIS A 44 2.25 -3.83 4.43
C HIS A 44 3.74 -4.15 4.26
N ILE A 45 4.45 -4.29 5.36
CA ILE A 45 5.93 -4.43 5.39
C ILE A 45 6.44 -5.62 4.57
N TRP A 46 5.72 -6.75 4.52
CA TRP A 46 6.10 -7.93 3.76
C TRP A 46 6.08 -7.70 2.25
N TYR A 47 5.18 -6.84 1.76
CA TYR A 47 5.06 -6.51 0.34
C TYR A 47 5.89 -5.29 -0.04
N PHE A 48 6.17 -4.43 0.94
CA PHE A 48 6.97 -3.21 0.78
C PHE A 48 8.47 -3.48 0.89
N LYS A 49 8.93 -4.06 2.02
CA LYS A 49 10.37 -4.32 2.30
C LYS A 49 10.80 -5.78 2.09
N GLY A 50 9.97 -6.61 1.49
CA GLY A 50 10.34 -7.97 1.08
C GLY A 50 11.47 -7.96 0.03
N ILE A 51 12.19 -9.06 -0.07
CA ILE A 51 13.22 -9.26 -1.11
C ILE A 51 12.78 -10.45 -1.96
N PRO A 52 12.27 -10.19 -3.18
CA PRO A 52 12.01 -8.90 -3.79
C PRO A 52 10.75 -8.20 -3.24
N SER A 53 10.71 -6.85 -3.32
CA SER A 53 9.51 -6.08 -2.99
C SER A 53 8.40 -6.33 -4.00
N ARG A 54 7.28 -6.88 -3.56
CA ARG A 54 6.16 -7.21 -4.44
C ARG A 54 5.47 -5.97 -5.00
N ILE A 55 5.29 -4.93 -4.18
CA ILE A 55 4.74 -3.65 -4.64
C ILE A 55 5.64 -3.03 -5.70
N ALA A 56 6.95 -3.05 -5.49
CA ALA A 56 7.92 -2.53 -6.46
C ALA A 56 7.87 -3.27 -7.80
N LEU A 57 7.74 -4.61 -7.76
CA LEU A 57 7.60 -5.45 -8.96
C LEU A 57 6.27 -5.21 -9.67
N MET A 58 5.17 -5.07 -8.93
CA MET A 58 3.84 -4.83 -9.50
C MET A 58 3.80 -3.51 -10.28
N LEU A 59 4.31 -2.43 -9.68
CA LEU A 59 4.31 -1.08 -10.26
C LEU A 59 5.52 -0.79 -11.17
N ASP A 60 6.44 -1.75 -11.33
CA ASP A 60 7.73 -1.59 -12.04
C ASP A 60 8.59 -0.41 -11.55
N ILE A 61 8.60 -0.21 -10.25
CA ILE A 61 9.36 0.85 -9.59
C ILE A 61 10.57 0.22 -8.87
N SER A 62 11.69 0.95 -8.79
CA SER A 62 12.80 0.49 -7.96
C SER A 62 12.44 0.51 -6.47
N PRO A 63 12.88 -0.46 -5.65
CA PRO A 63 12.58 -0.46 -4.20
C PRO A 63 13.03 0.83 -3.49
N ARG A 64 14.14 1.43 -3.93
CA ARG A 64 14.63 2.71 -3.40
C ARG A 64 13.68 3.87 -3.69
N ASN A 65 13.11 3.92 -4.88
CA ASN A 65 12.14 4.93 -5.26
C ASN A 65 10.80 4.72 -4.54
N LEU A 66 10.35 3.47 -4.43
CA LEU A 66 9.18 3.12 -3.65
C LEU A 66 9.30 3.60 -2.20
N GLU A 67 10.49 3.40 -1.59
CA GLU A 67 10.77 3.85 -0.24
C GLU A 67 10.67 5.38 -0.08
N LYS A 68 11.19 6.15 -1.05
CA LYS A 68 11.06 7.61 -1.06
C LYS A 68 9.60 8.07 -1.08
N VAL A 69 8.75 7.39 -1.85
CA VAL A 69 7.31 7.73 -1.93
C VAL A 69 6.62 7.43 -0.61
N VAL A 70 6.84 6.23 -0.04
CA VAL A 70 6.20 5.81 1.22
C VAL A 70 6.58 6.72 2.39
N TYR A 71 7.82 7.18 2.44
CA TYR A 71 8.32 8.08 3.49
C TYR A 71 8.19 9.58 3.16
N PHE A 72 7.35 9.94 2.19
CA PHE A 72 7.05 11.34 1.84
C PHE A 72 8.27 12.16 1.39
N ALA A 73 9.29 11.52 0.81
CA ALA A 73 10.49 12.17 0.29
C ALA A 73 10.41 12.49 -1.22
N SER A 74 9.45 11.90 -1.93
CA SER A 74 9.25 12.14 -3.38
C SER A 74 7.80 11.89 -3.76
N TYR A 75 7.36 12.59 -4.79
CA TYR A 75 6.05 12.41 -5.42
C TYR A 75 6.07 11.24 -6.40
N ILE A 76 4.94 10.59 -6.60
CA ILE A 76 4.70 9.62 -7.66
C ILE A 76 3.52 10.10 -8.51
N VAL A 77 3.67 10.06 -9.83
CA VAL A 77 2.60 10.44 -10.75
C VAL A 77 1.53 9.34 -10.75
N THR A 78 0.36 9.68 -10.22
CA THR A 78 -0.81 8.78 -10.19
C THR A 78 -1.62 8.88 -11.48
N ASP A 79 -1.75 10.09 -12.03
CA ASP A 79 -2.44 10.34 -13.30
C ASP A 79 -1.61 11.32 -14.13
N LYS A 80 -1.21 10.90 -15.32
CA LYS A 80 -0.44 11.72 -16.25
C LYS A 80 -1.27 12.85 -16.88
N GLY A 81 -2.59 12.69 -16.94
CA GLY A 81 -3.50 13.65 -17.61
C GLY A 81 -3.03 14.05 -19.00
N THR A 82 -2.93 15.36 -19.25
CA THR A 82 -2.43 15.95 -20.51
C THR A 82 -0.96 16.33 -20.48
N SER A 83 -0.24 16.01 -19.38
CA SER A 83 1.18 16.31 -19.25
C SER A 83 2.05 15.33 -20.06
N GLY A 84 3.30 15.70 -20.31
CA GLY A 84 4.30 14.81 -20.91
C GLY A 84 4.97 13.84 -19.92
N LEU A 85 4.39 13.70 -18.71
CA LEU A 85 4.91 12.80 -17.66
C LEU A 85 4.43 11.37 -17.92
N GLU A 86 5.18 10.40 -17.36
CA GLU A 86 4.77 9.00 -17.40
C GLU A 86 4.06 8.62 -16.08
N LYS A 87 3.13 7.66 -16.16
CA LYS A 87 2.51 7.07 -14.97
C LYS A 87 3.57 6.35 -14.14
N CYS A 88 3.47 6.42 -12.81
CA CYS A 88 4.46 5.91 -11.87
C CYS A 88 5.83 6.61 -11.92
N GLN A 89 5.98 7.71 -12.65
CA GLN A 89 7.20 8.51 -12.63
C GLN A 89 7.41 9.12 -11.24
N ILE A 90 8.64 9.07 -10.76
CA ILE A 90 9.01 9.65 -9.46
C ILE A 90 9.57 11.04 -9.69
N LEU A 91 9.05 12.00 -8.94
CA LEU A 91 9.47 13.40 -8.97
C LEU A 91 9.96 13.81 -7.59
N ASN A 92 11.10 14.47 -7.51
CA ASN A 92 11.47 15.18 -6.30
C ASN A 92 10.68 16.51 -6.23
N GLU A 93 10.77 17.22 -5.10
CA GLU A 93 10.02 18.45 -4.88
C GLU A 93 10.29 19.51 -5.95
N LYS A 94 11.55 19.62 -6.38
CA LYS A 94 11.98 20.55 -7.42
C LYS A 94 11.40 20.21 -8.80
N GLU A 95 11.53 18.95 -9.18
CA GLU A 95 10.95 18.43 -10.44
C GLU A 95 9.41 18.53 -10.45
N TYR A 96 8.77 18.36 -9.30
CA TYR A 96 7.33 18.55 -9.15
C TYR A 96 6.92 19.99 -9.42
N HIS A 97 7.61 20.98 -8.83
CA HIS A 97 7.33 22.40 -9.08
C HIS A 97 7.63 22.81 -10.53
N GLU A 98 8.74 22.34 -11.12
CA GLU A 98 9.05 22.56 -12.54
C GLU A 98 7.97 21.98 -13.45
N ALA A 99 7.43 20.81 -13.11
CA ALA A 99 6.33 20.21 -13.85
C ALA A 99 5.01 20.99 -13.67
N GLU A 100 4.71 21.52 -12.46
CA GLU A 100 3.56 22.40 -12.25
C GLU A 100 3.65 23.69 -13.06
N GLU A 101 4.82 24.30 -13.14
CA GLU A 101 5.04 25.52 -13.94
C GLU A 101 4.91 25.24 -15.44
N LYS A 102 5.45 24.11 -15.92
CA LYS A 102 5.49 23.74 -17.32
C LYS A 102 4.14 23.30 -17.86
N TYR A 103 3.41 22.47 -17.11
CA TYR A 103 2.18 21.83 -17.58
C TYR A 103 0.91 22.39 -16.93
N GLY A 104 1.04 23.12 -15.82
CA GLY A 104 -0.07 23.64 -15.03
C GLY A 104 -0.53 22.65 -13.93
N ARG A 105 -0.96 23.20 -12.80
CA ARG A 105 -1.34 22.44 -11.58
C ARG A 105 -2.44 21.38 -11.75
N LYS A 106 -3.30 21.53 -12.76
CA LYS A 106 -4.44 20.62 -13.00
C LYS A 106 -4.20 19.64 -14.15
N SER A 107 -3.05 19.69 -14.80
CA SER A 107 -2.77 18.88 -15.99
C SER A 107 -2.34 17.43 -15.65
N PHE A 108 -1.89 17.18 -14.43
CA PHE A 108 -1.50 15.87 -13.92
C PHE A 108 -1.79 15.77 -12.43
N LYS A 109 -1.73 14.55 -11.90
CA LYS A 109 -1.81 14.29 -10.46
C LYS A 109 -0.57 13.53 -10.01
N ALA A 110 0.11 14.06 -9.00
CA ALA A 110 1.20 13.38 -8.31
C ALA A 110 0.99 13.50 -6.80
N GLU A 111 1.14 12.38 -6.13
CA GLU A 111 0.84 12.25 -4.71
C GLU A 111 2.00 11.55 -3.99
N MET A 112 1.97 11.53 -2.67
CA MET A 112 2.96 10.86 -1.81
C MET A 112 2.31 9.83 -0.90
N GLY A 113 3.12 8.95 -0.33
CA GLY A 113 2.68 8.03 0.71
C GLY A 113 2.01 6.77 0.19
N ALA A 114 1.54 5.93 1.12
CA ALA A 114 0.92 4.66 0.80
C ALA A 114 -0.43 4.82 0.08
N GLU A 115 -1.13 5.95 0.27
CA GLU A 115 -2.39 6.24 -0.41
C GLU A 115 -2.22 6.38 -1.92
N ALA A 116 -1.14 7.04 -2.36
CA ALA A 116 -0.80 7.15 -3.78
C ALA A 116 -0.53 5.76 -4.40
N LEU A 117 0.19 4.91 -3.68
CA LEU A 117 0.48 3.54 -4.12
C LEU A 117 -0.81 2.70 -4.18
N ARG A 118 -1.72 2.85 -3.23
CA ARG A 118 -2.99 2.16 -3.23
C ARG A 118 -3.81 2.51 -4.47
N LYS A 119 -3.94 3.79 -4.80
CA LYS A 119 -4.63 4.25 -6.03
C LYS A 119 -4.02 3.63 -7.28
N LEU A 120 -2.69 3.60 -7.38
CA LEU A 120 -2.02 2.98 -8.51
C LEU A 120 -2.27 1.47 -8.59
N LEU A 121 -2.29 0.77 -7.46
CA LEU A 121 -2.56 -0.66 -7.39
C LEU A 121 -4.02 -1.01 -7.70
N GLU A 122 -4.98 -0.17 -7.31
CA GLU A 122 -6.41 -0.30 -7.65
C GLU A 122 -6.65 -0.26 -9.17
N GLU A 123 -5.81 0.47 -9.91
CA GLU A 123 -5.92 0.61 -11.37
C GLU A 123 -5.19 -0.51 -12.14
N VAL A 124 -4.47 -1.41 -11.46
CA VAL A 124 -3.75 -2.51 -12.11
C VAL A 124 -4.70 -3.58 -12.60
N ASP A 125 -4.75 -3.76 -13.92
CA ASP A 125 -5.40 -4.91 -14.55
C ASP A 125 -4.38 -6.04 -14.70
N LEU A 126 -4.54 -7.09 -13.88
CA LEU A 126 -3.59 -8.20 -13.83
C LEU A 126 -3.52 -9.00 -15.14
N GLU A 127 -4.61 -9.08 -15.92
CA GLU A 127 -4.63 -9.81 -17.17
C GLU A 127 -3.89 -9.05 -18.27
N LYS A 128 -4.16 -7.75 -18.39
CA LYS A 128 -3.44 -6.89 -19.34
C LYS A 128 -1.95 -6.82 -19.02
N LEU A 129 -1.63 -6.65 -17.73
CA LEU A 129 -0.24 -6.61 -17.27
C LEU A 129 0.50 -7.92 -17.57
N THR A 130 -0.15 -9.07 -17.39
CA THR A 130 0.42 -10.37 -17.74
C THR A 130 0.73 -10.45 -19.23
N ALA A 131 -0.21 -10.04 -20.09
CA ALA A 131 -0.03 -10.07 -21.54
C ALA A 131 1.08 -9.11 -22.01
N GLU A 132 1.19 -7.94 -21.41
CA GLU A 132 2.27 -6.97 -21.69
C GLU A 132 3.64 -7.52 -21.30
N ILE A 133 3.77 -8.10 -20.11
CA ILE A 133 5.04 -8.70 -19.66
C ILE A 133 5.45 -9.88 -20.57
N GLN A 134 4.50 -10.69 -21.02
CA GLN A 134 4.78 -11.80 -21.93
C GLN A 134 5.31 -11.31 -23.28
N LYS A 135 4.73 -10.26 -23.86
CA LYS A 135 5.25 -9.63 -25.08
C LYS A 135 6.66 -9.06 -24.90
N ASP A 136 6.88 -8.39 -23.77
CA ASP A 136 8.18 -7.82 -23.44
C ASP A 136 9.25 -8.91 -23.27
N LEU A 137 8.89 -10.10 -22.77
CA LEU A 137 9.79 -11.25 -22.64
C LEU A 137 10.31 -11.77 -23.97
N GLU A 138 9.51 -11.67 -25.04
CA GLU A 138 9.93 -12.13 -26.39
C GLU A 138 11.07 -11.26 -26.96
N THR A 139 11.06 -9.97 -26.65
CA THR A 139 12.01 -8.97 -27.21
C THR A 139 13.14 -8.57 -26.29
N ALA A 140 13.08 -8.96 -25.00
CA ALA A 140 14.00 -8.50 -23.98
C ALA A 140 15.38 -9.20 -24.03
N SER A 141 16.44 -8.47 -23.63
CA SER A 141 17.76 -9.03 -23.37
C SER A 141 17.73 -9.99 -22.15
N GLU A 142 18.72 -10.90 -22.05
CA GLU A 142 18.76 -11.91 -20.98
C GLU A 142 18.71 -11.32 -19.56
N GLN A 143 19.40 -10.22 -19.32
CA GLN A 143 19.37 -9.54 -18.02
C GLN A 143 17.98 -8.96 -17.70
N ARG A 144 17.31 -8.40 -18.70
CA ARG A 144 15.95 -7.88 -18.57
C ARG A 144 14.93 -9.01 -18.40
N LYS A 145 15.11 -10.14 -19.08
CA LYS A 145 14.28 -11.34 -18.94
C LYS A 145 14.20 -11.84 -17.51
N ALA A 146 15.33 -11.91 -16.80
CA ALA A 146 15.37 -12.36 -15.41
C ALA A 146 14.51 -11.46 -14.47
N LYS A 147 14.48 -10.14 -14.72
CA LYS A 147 13.62 -9.20 -13.98
C LYS A 147 12.15 -9.39 -14.35
N LEU A 148 11.85 -9.53 -15.64
CA LEU A 148 10.50 -9.71 -16.15
C LEU A 148 9.88 -11.03 -15.67
N ILE A 149 10.64 -12.11 -15.60
CA ILE A 149 10.18 -13.40 -15.07
C ILE A 149 9.76 -13.26 -13.60
N LYS A 150 10.58 -12.60 -12.76
CA LYS A 150 10.22 -12.35 -11.35
C LYS A 150 8.97 -11.49 -11.22
N ARG A 151 8.80 -10.51 -12.11
CA ARG A 151 7.62 -9.66 -12.16
C ARG A 151 6.39 -10.46 -12.55
N LEU A 152 6.48 -11.27 -13.59
CA LEU A 152 5.42 -12.15 -14.08
C LEU A 152 4.96 -13.14 -12.98
N ASP A 153 5.92 -13.78 -12.30
CA ASP A 153 5.64 -14.71 -11.21
C ASP A 153 4.84 -14.03 -10.07
N THR A 154 5.21 -12.79 -9.73
CA THR A 154 4.46 -12.01 -8.75
C THR A 154 3.04 -11.69 -9.22
N VAL A 155 2.85 -11.22 -10.45
CA VAL A 155 1.54 -10.90 -11.03
C VAL A 155 0.65 -12.15 -11.10
N GLU A 156 1.21 -13.27 -11.55
CA GLU A 156 0.47 -14.55 -11.59
C GLU A 156 0.10 -15.07 -10.20
N SER A 157 0.93 -14.85 -9.19
CA SER A 157 0.62 -15.20 -7.81
C SER A 157 -0.60 -14.46 -7.30
N PHE A 158 -0.72 -13.16 -7.59
CA PHE A 158 -1.92 -12.37 -7.27
C PHE A 158 -3.14 -12.88 -8.06
N ARG A 159 -3.00 -13.10 -9.36
CA ARG A 159 -4.09 -13.62 -10.20
C ARG A 159 -4.62 -14.98 -9.70
N LYS A 160 -3.73 -15.91 -9.36
CA LYS A 160 -4.10 -17.26 -8.85
C LYS A 160 -4.73 -17.22 -7.47
N SER A 161 -4.30 -16.32 -6.60
CA SER A 161 -4.83 -16.17 -5.24
C SER A 161 -6.22 -15.52 -5.19
N GLY A 162 -6.61 -14.79 -6.24
CA GLY A 162 -7.82 -13.98 -6.26
C GLY A 162 -7.76 -12.73 -5.36
N ASN A 163 -6.60 -12.46 -4.77
CA ASN A 163 -6.41 -11.27 -3.96
C ASN A 163 -6.18 -10.05 -4.85
N ARG A 164 -6.72 -8.92 -4.43
CA ARG A 164 -6.48 -7.66 -5.12
C ARG A 164 -5.15 -7.05 -4.70
N PRO A 165 -4.39 -6.45 -5.63
CA PRO A 165 -3.07 -5.86 -5.33
C PRO A 165 -3.11 -4.73 -4.29
N GLU A 166 -4.21 -4.00 -4.21
CA GLU A 166 -4.41 -2.89 -3.28
C GLU A 166 -4.71 -3.31 -1.83
N TRP A 167 -5.01 -4.58 -1.60
CA TRP A 167 -5.25 -5.13 -0.24
C TRP A 167 -3.95 -5.47 0.44
#